data_f1eb4cc10334c605146b99b94854b6da
#
_entry.id   f1eb4cc10334c605146b99b94854b6da
#
_cell.length_a   1.000
_cell.length_b   1.000
_cell.length_c   1.000
_cell.angle_alpha   90.00
_cell.angle_beta   90.00
_cell.angle_gamma   90.00
#
_symmetry.space_group_name_H-M   'P 1'
#
loop_
_entity.id
_entity.type
_entity.pdbx_description
1 polymer ?
#
loop_
_entity_poly.entity_id
_entity_poly.type
_entity_poly.pdbx_seq_one_letter_code
_entity_poly.pdbx_strand_id
1 'polypeptide(L)'
;MQLAERLVDFSDKIWLKVGLRAYLRDGAGFIEGLKKLGNFKIFLDLKLYDIPNTMADAAEEIAKLGVDMINVHASSGKRAMATVMERLDRLGSRPLVLAVSALTSFDEAEFSAVYEQNLSDAVRKFSVMSYEAGLDGMVCSAFESRLIKGATSANFITLCPGVRPFGESAADQKRVADLGVAREAGADFIVVGRPIYQSADPREICERILGQI
;
A
#
# COMPACT_ATOMS: atom_id res chain seq x y z
N MET A 1 -4.23 -18.67 1.61
CA MET A 1 -5.55 -19.27 1.29
C MET A 1 -6.45 -19.32 2.51
N GLN A 2 -6.19 -20.10 3.55
CA GLN A 2 -7.05 -20.31 4.73
C GLN A 2 -7.60 -18.99 5.35
N LEU A 3 -6.80 -17.93 5.49
CA LEU A 3 -7.30 -16.65 5.98
C LEU A 3 -8.33 -16.03 5.04
N ALA A 4 -8.08 -16.04 3.74
CA ALA A 4 -9.00 -15.48 2.75
C ALA A 4 -10.32 -16.25 2.71
N GLU A 5 -10.29 -17.58 2.85
CA GLU A 5 -11.48 -18.43 2.96
C GLU A 5 -12.35 -18.05 4.16
N ARG A 6 -11.72 -17.74 5.31
CA ARG A 6 -12.45 -17.29 6.52
C ARG A 6 -13.07 -15.89 6.36
N LEU A 7 -12.59 -15.10 5.41
CA LEU A 7 -13.00 -13.70 5.20
C LEU A 7 -13.82 -13.50 3.93
N VAL A 8 -14.26 -14.58 3.27
CA VAL A 8 -14.95 -14.50 1.96
C VAL A 8 -16.23 -13.66 2.00
N ASP A 9 -16.96 -13.67 3.10
CA ASP A 9 -18.17 -12.86 3.27
C ASP A 9 -17.93 -11.34 3.28
N PHE A 10 -16.66 -10.93 3.41
CA PHE A 10 -16.24 -9.53 3.33
C PHE A 10 -15.59 -9.18 1.99
N SER A 11 -15.62 -10.09 1.00
CA SER A 11 -14.87 -9.95 -0.26
C SER A 11 -15.19 -8.66 -1.03
N ASP A 12 -16.41 -8.12 -0.91
CA ASP A 12 -16.80 -6.85 -1.52
C ASP A 12 -16.38 -5.59 -0.71
N LYS A 13 -15.92 -5.79 0.54
CA LYS A 13 -15.63 -4.70 1.49
C LYS A 13 -14.15 -4.54 1.82
N ILE A 14 -13.37 -5.60 1.66
CA ILE A 14 -11.95 -5.61 1.99
C ILE A 14 -11.08 -5.97 0.79
N TRP A 15 -9.86 -5.46 0.81
CA TRP A 15 -8.82 -5.82 -0.15
C TRP A 15 -7.85 -6.81 0.49
N LEU A 16 -7.34 -7.74 -0.29
CA LEU A 16 -6.28 -8.65 0.16
C LEU A 16 -4.92 -8.11 -0.27
N LYS A 17 -4.07 -7.79 0.70
CA LYS A 17 -2.68 -7.43 0.43
C LYS A 17 -1.80 -8.68 0.35
N VAL A 18 -1.15 -8.90 -0.78
CA VAL A 18 -0.15 -9.94 -0.99
C VAL A 18 1.23 -9.29 -1.00
N GLY A 19 2.01 -9.52 0.06
CA GLY A 19 3.36 -8.98 0.18
C GLY A 19 4.44 -9.92 -0.39
N LEU A 20 5.70 -9.42 -0.39
CA LEU A 20 6.89 -10.10 -0.92
C LEU A 20 6.97 -11.58 -0.52
N ARG A 21 6.87 -11.87 0.78
CA ARG A 21 7.02 -13.26 1.28
C ARG A 21 6.03 -14.23 0.65
N ALA A 22 4.75 -13.84 0.58
CA ALA A 22 3.71 -14.72 0.04
C ALA A 22 3.89 -14.88 -1.48
N TYR A 23 4.16 -13.80 -2.19
CA TYR A 23 4.35 -13.84 -3.64
C TYR A 23 5.61 -14.62 -4.05
N LEU A 24 6.73 -14.43 -3.37
CA LEU A 24 7.97 -15.19 -3.65
C LEU A 24 7.84 -16.67 -3.37
N ARG A 25 7.02 -17.06 -2.40
CA ARG A 25 6.78 -18.49 -2.09
C ARG A 25 5.84 -19.15 -3.08
N ASP A 26 4.74 -18.48 -3.43
CA ASP A 26 3.59 -19.12 -4.09
C ASP A 26 3.32 -18.58 -5.50
N GLY A 27 3.92 -17.46 -5.90
CA GLY A 27 3.87 -16.90 -7.25
C GLY A 27 2.50 -16.47 -7.74
N ALA A 28 2.34 -16.41 -9.08
CA ALA A 28 1.12 -15.98 -9.76
C ALA A 28 -0.10 -16.87 -9.44
N GLY A 29 0.12 -18.18 -9.29
CA GLY A 29 -0.95 -19.13 -8.96
C GLY A 29 -1.66 -18.83 -7.64
N PHE A 30 -0.96 -18.17 -6.69
CA PHE A 30 -1.57 -17.71 -5.46
C PHE A 30 -2.58 -16.57 -5.70
N ILE A 31 -2.24 -15.62 -6.56
CA ILE A 31 -3.14 -14.53 -6.97
C ILE A 31 -4.39 -15.09 -7.65
N GLU A 32 -4.22 -16.02 -8.60
CA GLU A 32 -5.34 -16.68 -9.28
C GLU A 32 -6.24 -17.43 -8.30
N GLY A 33 -5.65 -18.11 -7.32
CA GLY A 33 -6.37 -18.82 -6.28
C GLY A 33 -7.23 -17.88 -5.43
N LEU A 34 -6.68 -16.72 -5.02
CA LEU A 34 -7.41 -15.71 -4.25
C LEU A 34 -8.58 -15.12 -5.03
N LYS A 35 -8.41 -14.84 -6.31
CA LYS A 35 -9.48 -14.33 -7.20
C LYS A 35 -10.64 -15.31 -7.39
N LYS A 36 -10.39 -16.62 -7.27
CA LYS A 36 -11.44 -17.66 -7.36
C LYS A 36 -12.26 -17.82 -6.09
N LEU A 37 -11.78 -17.31 -4.95
CA LEU A 37 -12.50 -17.43 -3.67
C LEU A 37 -13.69 -16.46 -3.55
N GLY A 38 -13.60 -15.28 -4.16
CA GLY A 38 -14.64 -14.25 -4.05
C GLY A 38 -14.25 -12.98 -4.80
N ASN A 39 -15.01 -11.91 -4.61
CA ASN A 39 -14.81 -10.62 -5.28
C ASN A 39 -13.70 -9.76 -4.65
N PHE A 40 -12.74 -10.38 -3.98
CA PHE A 40 -11.64 -9.64 -3.38
C PHE A 40 -10.88 -8.82 -4.40
N LYS A 41 -10.67 -7.56 -4.10
CA LYS A 41 -9.64 -6.76 -4.74
C LYS A 41 -8.27 -7.08 -4.16
N ILE A 42 -7.25 -7.09 -5.01
CA ILE A 42 -5.89 -7.52 -4.63
C ILE A 42 -4.91 -6.37 -4.75
N PHE A 43 -4.26 -6.04 -3.64
CA PHE A 43 -3.08 -5.19 -3.60
C PHE A 43 -1.82 -6.04 -3.59
N LEU A 44 -1.05 -6.04 -4.68
CA LEU A 44 0.24 -6.74 -4.76
C LEU A 44 1.37 -5.78 -4.33
N ASP A 45 1.86 -5.98 -3.11
CA ASP A 45 2.79 -5.10 -2.40
C ASP A 45 4.24 -5.60 -2.55
N LEU A 46 4.86 -5.34 -3.71
CA LEU A 46 6.25 -5.74 -4.02
C LEU A 46 7.26 -4.58 -3.93
N LYS A 47 6.79 -3.33 -3.91
CA LYS A 47 7.61 -2.12 -3.80
C LYS A 47 8.69 -2.05 -4.88
N LEU A 48 8.27 -2.06 -6.16
CA LEU A 48 9.18 -2.04 -7.30
C LEU A 48 10.18 -0.87 -7.18
N TYR A 49 11.45 -1.17 -7.31
CA TYR A 49 12.53 -0.19 -7.20
C TYR A 49 13.71 -0.63 -8.07
N ASP A 50 13.80 -0.08 -9.26
CA ASP A 50 14.82 -0.40 -10.26
C ASP A 50 14.94 0.77 -11.26
N ILE A 51 15.73 0.60 -12.33
CA ILE A 51 15.77 1.54 -13.46
C ILE A 51 14.43 1.59 -14.20
N PRO A 52 14.11 2.69 -14.90
CA PRO A 52 12.76 2.94 -15.45
C PRO A 52 12.16 1.79 -16.25
N ASN A 53 12.89 1.24 -17.22
CA ASN A 53 12.34 0.18 -18.08
C ASN A 53 12.09 -1.12 -17.31
N THR A 54 13.00 -1.52 -16.42
CA THR A 54 12.83 -2.72 -15.58
C THR A 54 11.60 -2.60 -14.69
N MET A 55 11.38 -1.42 -14.08
CA MET A 55 10.17 -1.19 -13.29
C MET A 55 8.89 -1.25 -14.15
N ALA A 56 8.93 -0.65 -15.35
CA ALA A 56 7.78 -0.65 -16.25
C ALA A 56 7.45 -2.06 -16.77
N ASP A 57 8.47 -2.85 -17.13
CA ASP A 57 8.29 -4.24 -17.57
C ASP A 57 7.72 -5.10 -16.44
N ALA A 58 8.24 -4.96 -15.21
CA ALA A 58 7.72 -5.66 -14.05
C ALA A 58 6.27 -5.25 -13.74
N ALA A 59 5.94 -3.97 -13.80
CA ALA A 59 4.59 -3.48 -13.58
C ALA A 59 3.59 -4.00 -14.63
N GLU A 60 4.01 -4.08 -15.89
CA GLU A 60 3.21 -4.66 -16.97
C GLU A 60 2.93 -6.15 -16.74
N GLU A 61 3.94 -6.93 -16.35
CA GLU A 61 3.75 -8.35 -16.03
C GLU A 61 2.81 -8.54 -14.81
N ILE A 62 2.94 -7.67 -13.81
CA ILE A 62 2.03 -7.69 -12.66
C ILE A 62 0.60 -7.35 -13.08
N ALA A 63 0.40 -6.36 -13.96
CA ALA A 63 -0.92 -5.98 -14.43
C ALA A 63 -1.63 -7.15 -15.15
N LYS A 64 -0.90 -8.01 -15.87
CA LYS A 64 -1.43 -9.22 -16.52
C LYS A 64 -1.99 -10.26 -15.53
N LEU A 65 -1.59 -10.20 -14.25
CA LEU A 65 -2.18 -11.01 -13.18
C LEU A 65 -3.59 -10.54 -12.79
N GLY A 66 -4.01 -9.36 -13.29
CA GLY A 66 -5.31 -8.77 -13.00
C GLY A 66 -5.45 -8.36 -11.53
N VAL A 67 -4.38 -7.88 -10.89
CA VAL A 67 -4.43 -7.26 -9.57
C VAL A 67 -4.99 -5.84 -9.67
N ASP A 68 -5.54 -5.33 -8.57
CA ASP A 68 -6.25 -4.05 -8.56
C ASP A 68 -5.36 -2.89 -8.10
N MET A 69 -4.27 -3.18 -7.41
CA MET A 69 -3.32 -2.18 -6.92
C MET A 69 -1.91 -2.76 -6.85
N ILE A 70 -0.92 -1.94 -7.20
CA ILE A 70 0.51 -2.22 -7.05
C ILE A 70 1.23 -1.04 -6.40
N ASN A 71 2.47 -1.24 -6.01
CA ASN A 71 3.29 -0.12 -5.54
C ASN A 71 4.71 -0.13 -6.12
N VAL A 72 5.24 1.07 -6.24
CA VAL A 72 6.62 1.38 -6.59
C VAL A 72 7.27 2.16 -5.45
N HIS A 73 8.56 2.37 -5.45
CA HIS A 73 9.23 3.24 -4.46
C HIS A 73 9.36 4.67 -5.01
N ALA A 74 8.97 5.70 -4.24
CA ALA A 74 9.07 7.10 -4.66
C ALA A 74 10.54 7.52 -4.90
N SER A 75 11.47 6.95 -4.13
CA SER A 75 12.91 7.17 -4.28
C SER A 75 13.52 6.61 -5.57
N SER A 76 12.76 5.87 -6.39
CA SER A 76 13.16 5.51 -7.76
C SER A 76 13.20 6.72 -8.71
N GLY A 77 12.58 7.84 -8.30
CA GLY A 77 12.59 9.10 -9.02
C GLY A 77 11.44 9.25 -10.02
N LYS A 78 11.14 10.53 -10.36
CA LYS A 78 10.02 10.90 -11.24
C LYS A 78 10.03 10.16 -12.57
N ARG A 79 11.21 10.06 -13.21
CA ARG A 79 11.34 9.40 -14.53
C ARG A 79 10.93 7.93 -14.47
N ALA A 80 11.38 7.17 -13.45
CA ALA A 80 11.04 5.76 -13.33
C ALA A 80 9.53 5.58 -13.10
N MET A 81 8.94 6.37 -12.21
CA MET A 81 7.50 6.35 -11.94
C MET A 81 6.68 6.72 -13.18
N ALA A 82 7.05 7.78 -13.90
CA ALA A 82 6.36 8.19 -15.11
C ALA A 82 6.45 7.11 -16.21
N THR A 83 7.61 6.44 -16.37
CA THR A 83 7.76 5.34 -17.34
C THR A 83 6.82 4.17 -17.02
N VAL A 84 6.64 3.86 -15.73
CA VAL A 84 5.66 2.85 -15.27
C VAL A 84 4.24 3.26 -15.69
N MET A 85 3.85 4.51 -15.42
CA MET A 85 2.51 5.00 -15.76
C MET A 85 2.27 5.00 -17.27
N GLU A 86 3.20 5.52 -18.06
CA GLU A 86 3.12 5.51 -19.53
C GLU A 86 2.96 4.08 -20.10
N ARG A 87 3.64 3.09 -19.49
CA ARG A 87 3.52 1.68 -19.90
C ARG A 87 2.14 1.14 -19.56
N LEU A 88 1.67 1.36 -18.35
CA LEU A 88 0.39 0.84 -17.88
C LEU A 88 -0.82 1.52 -18.54
N ASP A 89 -0.73 2.81 -18.85
CA ASP A 89 -1.82 3.55 -19.52
C ASP A 89 -2.08 3.08 -20.97
N ARG A 90 -1.15 2.34 -21.56
CA ARG A 90 -1.36 1.68 -22.88
C ARG A 90 -2.20 0.41 -22.75
N LEU A 91 -2.40 -0.10 -21.55
CA LEU A 91 -3.27 -1.24 -21.31
C LEU A 91 -4.71 -0.74 -21.23
N GLY A 92 -5.66 -1.51 -21.73
CA GLY A 92 -7.09 -1.14 -21.68
C GLY A 92 -7.66 -1.04 -20.26
N SER A 93 -7.00 -1.67 -19.30
CA SER A 93 -7.28 -1.59 -17.86
C SER A 93 -5.97 -1.76 -17.10
N ARG A 94 -5.72 -0.95 -16.09
CA ARG A 94 -4.52 -1.02 -15.26
C ARG A 94 -4.86 -1.01 -13.77
N PRO A 95 -4.00 -1.56 -12.91
CA PRO A 95 -4.11 -1.42 -11.46
C PRO A 95 -3.88 0.03 -11.03
N LEU A 96 -4.34 0.40 -9.83
CA LEU A 96 -3.88 1.59 -9.15
C LEU A 96 -2.39 1.46 -8.83
N VAL A 97 -1.63 2.53 -9.02
CA VAL A 97 -0.19 2.58 -8.76
C VAL A 97 0.10 3.56 -7.64
N LEU A 98 0.59 3.08 -6.50
CA LEU A 98 0.94 3.90 -5.35
C LEU A 98 2.46 3.96 -5.17
N ALA A 99 2.99 5.15 -4.84
CA ALA A 99 4.40 5.29 -4.47
C ALA A 99 4.60 5.08 -2.97
N VAL A 100 5.56 4.28 -2.57
CA VAL A 100 5.98 4.19 -1.16
C VAL A 100 6.85 5.41 -0.82
N SER A 101 6.45 6.19 0.19
CA SER A 101 7.18 7.36 0.67
C SER A 101 8.40 6.96 1.52
N ALA A 102 8.25 7.00 2.82
CA ALA A 102 9.21 6.48 3.79
C ALA A 102 8.62 5.22 4.44
N LEU A 103 9.43 4.18 4.60
CA LEU A 103 9.00 2.98 5.28
C LEU A 103 8.60 3.31 6.73
N THR A 104 7.48 2.78 7.18
CA THR A 104 6.95 3.04 8.53
C THR A 104 7.78 2.42 9.66
N SER A 105 8.79 1.64 9.31
CA SER A 105 9.83 1.14 10.22
C SER A 105 10.91 2.18 10.53
N PHE A 106 11.08 3.21 9.70
CA PHE A 106 12.01 4.31 9.99
C PHE A 106 11.45 5.27 11.03
N ASP A 107 12.30 5.68 11.97
CA ASP A 107 12.18 6.95 12.68
C ASP A 107 12.95 8.06 11.96
N GLU A 108 12.92 9.28 12.53
CA GLU A 108 13.61 10.44 11.93
C GLU A 108 15.12 10.23 11.80
N ALA A 109 15.77 9.67 12.83
CA ALA A 109 17.22 9.47 12.85
C ALA A 109 17.66 8.44 11.81
N GLU A 110 16.98 7.31 11.74
CA GLU A 110 17.26 6.26 10.75
C GLU A 110 16.99 6.73 9.31
N PHE A 111 15.91 7.51 9.12
CA PHE A 111 15.62 8.08 7.80
C PHE A 111 16.69 9.08 7.37
N SER A 112 17.05 10.01 8.26
CA SER A 112 18.08 11.00 7.97
C SER A 112 19.45 10.39 7.71
N ALA A 113 19.78 9.28 8.37
CA ALA A 113 21.05 8.56 8.13
C ALA A 113 21.14 7.98 6.71
N VAL A 114 20.02 7.68 6.07
CA VAL A 114 19.97 7.12 4.70
C VAL A 114 19.80 8.21 3.63
N TYR A 115 18.92 9.18 3.89
CA TYR A 115 18.47 10.15 2.88
C TYR A 115 19.05 11.56 3.08
N GLU A 116 19.80 11.80 4.16
CA GLU A 116 20.45 13.08 4.48
C GLU A 116 19.47 14.28 4.50
N GLN A 117 18.21 14.02 4.85
CA GLN A 117 17.14 15.03 4.91
C GLN A 117 16.11 14.67 5.98
N ASN A 118 15.32 15.66 6.39
CA ASN A 118 14.20 15.49 7.29
C ASN A 118 13.10 14.62 6.66
N LEU A 119 12.52 13.69 7.43
CA LEU A 119 11.53 12.75 6.95
C LEU A 119 10.27 13.45 6.38
N SER A 120 9.77 14.48 7.08
CA SER A 120 8.57 15.21 6.65
C SER A 120 8.80 15.95 5.33
N ASP A 121 9.95 16.58 5.16
CA ASP A 121 10.33 17.28 3.93
C ASP A 121 10.49 16.30 2.76
N ALA A 122 11.11 15.14 3.04
CA ALA A 122 11.23 14.08 2.05
C ALA A 122 9.87 13.52 1.62
N VAL A 123 8.97 13.25 2.57
CA VAL A 123 7.61 12.78 2.27
C VAL A 123 6.87 13.79 1.39
N ARG A 124 6.96 15.08 1.71
CA ARG A 124 6.37 16.15 0.89
C ARG A 124 6.95 16.17 -0.53
N LYS A 125 8.27 16.09 -0.66
CA LYS A 125 8.96 16.05 -1.97
C LYS A 125 8.55 14.81 -2.77
N PHE A 126 8.55 13.65 -2.14
CA PHE A 126 8.14 12.39 -2.76
C PHE A 126 6.68 12.42 -3.22
N SER A 127 5.77 13.04 -2.42
CA SER A 127 4.36 13.12 -2.79
C SER A 127 4.14 14.00 -4.04
N VAL A 128 4.75 15.17 -4.09
CA VAL A 128 4.67 16.05 -5.26
C VAL A 128 5.26 15.36 -6.50
N MET A 129 6.43 14.74 -6.36
CA MET A 129 7.10 14.06 -7.46
C MET A 129 6.27 12.87 -7.99
N SER A 130 5.62 12.11 -7.10
CA SER A 130 4.76 10.98 -7.47
C SER A 130 3.47 11.45 -8.15
N TYR A 131 2.85 12.51 -7.62
CA TYR A 131 1.67 13.14 -8.22
C TYR A 131 1.96 13.68 -9.63
N GLU A 132 3.08 14.38 -9.80
CA GLU A 132 3.51 14.90 -11.10
C GLU A 132 3.95 13.80 -12.10
N ALA A 133 4.31 12.61 -11.60
CA ALA A 133 4.57 11.43 -12.44
C ALA A 133 3.28 10.71 -12.87
N GLY A 134 2.11 11.16 -12.41
CA GLY A 134 0.80 10.61 -12.77
C GLY A 134 0.36 9.39 -11.96
N LEU A 135 0.99 9.13 -10.81
CA LEU A 135 0.57 8.04 -9.93
C LEU A 135 -0.79 8.34 -9.28
N ASP A 136 -1.49 7.28 -8.87
CA ASP A 136 -2.82 7.38 -8.26
C ASP A 136 -2.76 7.74 -6.77
N GLY A 137 -1.63 7.52 -6.10
CA GLY A 137 -1.52 7.78 -4.67
C GLY A 137 -0.17 7.39 -4.06
N MET A 138 -0.18 7.32 -2.74
CA MET A 138 1.02 7.06 -1.94
C MET A 138 0.76 6.12 -0.76
N VAL A 139 1.72 5.24 -0.49
CA VAL A 139 1.80 4.46 0.75
C VAL A 139 2.61 5.28 1.75
N CYS A 140 2.00 5.62 2.89
CA CYS A 140 2.56 6.53 3.88
C CYS A 140 2.10 6.19 5.30
N SER A 141 2.68 6.80 6.32
CA SER A 141 2.10 6.77 7.67
C SER A 141 0.77 7.54 7.70
N ALA A 142 -0.17 7.15 8.56
CA ALA A 142 -1.41 7.89 8.77
C ALA A 142 -1.13 9.37 9.16
N PHE A 143 -0.08 9.62 9.92
CA PHE A 143 0.33 10.98 10.33
C PHE A 143 0.73 11.88 9.15
N GLU A 144 1.06 11.30 7.99
CA GLU A 144 1.50 12.00 6.78
C GLU A 144 0.36 12.25 5.78
N SER A 145 -0.78 11.58 5.92
CA SER A 145 -1.87 11.60 4.93
C SER A 145 -2.34 13.04 4.64
N ARG A 146 -2.57 13.85 5.68
CA ARG A 146 -2.98 15.25 5.52
C ARG A 146 -1.93 16.10 4.83
N LEU A 147 -0.65 15.91 5.17
CA LEU A 147 0.49 16.59 4.51
C LEU A 147 0.51 16.29 3.01
N ILE A 148 0.37 15.01 2.66
CA ILE A 148 0.40 14.51 1.28
C ILE A 148 -0.76 15.10 0.47
N LYS A 149 -1.99 15.00 0.98
CA LYS A 149 -3.17 15.57 0.33
C LYS A 149 -3.08 17.10 0.16
N GLY A 150 -2.55 17.80 1.17
CA GLY A 150 -2.31 19.24 1.09
C GLY A 150 -1.22 19.67 0.12
N ALA A 151 -0.24 18.80 -0.15
CA ALA A 151 0.86 19.06 -1.10
C ALA A 151 0.53 18.62 -2.54
N THR A 152 -0.52 17.84 -2.73
CA THR A 152 -0.90 17.27 -4.04
C THR A 152 -2.37 17.59 -4.39
N SER A 153 -3.28 16.68 -4.05
CA SER A 153 -4.71 16.81 -4.31
C SER A 153 -5.50 16.03 -3.27
N ALA A 154 -6.72 16.47 -2.96
CA ALA A 154 -7.64 15.75 -2.08
C ALA A 154 -7.96 14.34 -2.61
N ASN A 155 -7.90 14.14 -3.93
CA ASN A 155 -8.14 12.85 -4.58
C ASN A 155 -6.90 11.96 -4.70
N PHE A 156 -5.71 12.46 -4.31
CA PHE A 156 -4.50 11.64 -4.31
C PHE A 156 -4.58 10.63 -3.17
N ILE A 157 -4.65 9.36 -3.53
CA ILE A 157 -4.93 8.25 -2.59
C ILE A 157 -3.82 8.15 -1.55
N THR A 158 -4.20 7.99 -0.28
CA THR A 158 -3.27 7.65 0.81
C THR A 158 -3.63 6.27 1.37
N LEU A 159 -2.65 5.36 1.33
CA LEU A 159 -2.76 4.02 1.91
C LEU A 159 -1.82 3.91 3.09
N CYS A 160 -2.37 3.65 4.28
CA CYS A 160 -1.66 3.74 5.54
C CYS A 160 -1.46 2.34 6.18
N PRO A 161 -0.26 1.75 6.08
CA PRO A 161 0.11 0.58 6.87
C PRO A 161 0.45 0.97 8.31
N GLY A 162 0.66 -0.05 9.16
CA GLY A 162 1.03 0.19 10.56
C GLY A 162 -0.16 0.57 11.45
N VAL A 163 -1.38 0.29 11.01
CA VAL A 163 -2.57 0.53 11.83
C VAL A 163 -2.75 -0.60 12.86
N ARG A 164 -3.00 -0.19 14.11
CA ARG A 164 -3.28 -1.05 15.26
C ARG A 164 -4.66 -0.69 15.80
N PRO A 165 -5.71 -1.37 15.33
CA PRO A 165 -7.10 -0.99 15.57
C PRO A 165 -7.48 -0.88 17.03
N PHE A 166 -6.90 -1.71 17.89
CA PHE A 166 -7.31 -1.86 19.29
C PHE A 166 -6.14 -1.75 20.28
N GLY A 167 -5.05 -1.04 19.90
CA GLY A 167 -3.90 -0.80 20.75
C GLY A 167 -2.91 -1.97 20.84
N GLU A 168 -2.90 -2.83 19.82
CA GLU A 168 -1.95 -3.95 19.74
C GLU A 168 -0.50 -3.45 19.61
N SER A 169 0.45 -4.32 19.94
CA SER A 169 1.88 -4.01 19.87
C SER A 169 2.32 -3.47 18.51
N ALA A 170 3.16 -2.44 18.54
CA ALA A 170 3.78 -1.87 17.34
C ALA A 170 4.70 -2.85 16.60
N ALA A 171 5.36 -3.76 17.35
CA ALA A 171 6.38 -4.69 16.86
C ALA A 171 7.51 -3.97 16.10
N ASP A 172 7.71 -4.25 14.81
CA ASP A 172 8.73 -3.66 13.94
C ASP A 172 8.32 -2.28 13.34
N GLN A 173 7.11 -1.82 13.62
CA GLN A 173 6.62 -0.52 13.14
C GLN A 173 6.91 0.55 14.19
N LYS A 174 7.53 1.67 13.79
CA LYS A 174 7.80 2.80 14.70
C LYS A 174 6.70 3.87 14.63
N ARG A 175 6.01 3.97 13.49
CA ARG A 175 4.98 4.97 13.23
C ARG A 175 3.62 4.29 13.08
N VAL A 176 3.03 3.90 14.22
CA VAL A 176 1.73 3.22 14.29
C VAL A 176 0.62 4.19 14.65
N ALA A 177 -0.57 3.96 14.10
CA ALA A 177 -1.78 4.73 14.37
C ALA A 177 -2.93 3.78 14.73
N ASP A 178 -3.93 4.28 15.44
CA ASP A 178 -5.22 3.60 15.60
C ASP A 178 -6.20 3.98 14.47
N LEU A 179 -7.42 3.44 14.51
CA LEU A 179 -8.45 3.72 13.51
C LEU A 179 -8.90 5.19 13.54
N GLY A 180 -9.01 5.77 14.73
CA GLY A 180 -9.42 7.16 14.92
C GLY A 180 -8.44 8.11 14.27
N VAL A 181 -7.15 7.95 14.56
CA VAL A 181 -6.06 8.73 13.96
C VAL A 181 -6.04 8.60 12.44
N ALA A 182 -6.17 7.38 11.90
CA ALA A 182 -6.17 7.17 10.46
C ALA A 182 -7.36 7.85 9.77
N ARG A 183 -8.56 7.76 10.37
CA ARG A 183 -9.77 8.43 9.87
C ARG A 183 -9.66 9.95 9.94
N GLU A 184 -9.22 10.51 11.07
CA GLU A 184 -9.05 11.96 11.24
C GLU A 184 -7.99 12.53 10.29
N ALA A 185 -6.95 11.76 9.99
CA ALA A 185 -5.93 12.12 9.01
C ALA A 185 -6.43 12.08 7.55
N GLY A 186 -7.61 11.52 7.30
CA GLY A 186 -8.19 11.39 5.96
C GLY A 186 -7.52 10.31 5.11
N ALA A 187 -7.07 9.22 5.74
CA ALA A 187 -6.54 8.05 5.02
C ALA A 187 -7.65 7.38 4.19
N ASP A 188 -7.37 7.09 2.92
CA ASP A 188 -8.35 6.44 2.03
C ASP A 188 -8.34 4.92 2.22
N PHE A 189 -7.17 4.36 2.53
CA PHE A 189 -7.00 2.94 2.82
C PHE A 189 -6.13 2.75 4.07
N ILE A 190 -6.45 1.73 4.84
CA ILE A 190 -5.61 1.25 5.94
C ILE A 190 -5.16 -0.19 5.67
N VAL A 191 -3.97 -0.55 6.15
CA VAL A 191 -3.50 -1.94 6.09
C VAL A 191 -3.40 -2.49 7.51
N VAL A 192 -4.25 -3.45 7.81
CA VAL A 192 -4.25 -4.19 9.07
C VAL A 192 -3.82 -5.64 8.81
N GLY A 193 -2.66 -6.01 9.30
CA GLY A 193 -2.08 -7.35 9.10
C GLY A 193 -2.18 -8.20 10.37
N ARG A 194 -1.15 -8.10 11.22
CA ARG A 194 -1.00 -8.94 12.45
C ARG A 194 -2.24 -8.99 13.33
N PRO A 195 -2.94 -7.90 13.62
CA PRO A 195 -4.17 -7.95 14.41
C PRO A 195 -5.21 -8.91 13.84
N ILE A 196 -5.28 -9.05 12.52
CA ILE A 196 -6.23 -9.97 11.87
C ILE A 196 -5.66 -11.38 11.83
N TYR A 197 -4.50 -11.60 11.20
CA TYR A 197 -4.04 -12.97 10.92
C TYR A 197 -3.44 -13.72 12.13
N GLN A 198 -3.15 -13.02 13.24
CA GLN A 198 -2.72 -13.63 14.51
C GLN A 198 -3.89 -13.80 15.49
N SER A 199 -5.08 -13.28 15.17
CA SER A 199 -6.26 -13.48 15.99
C SER A 199 -6.75 -14.93 15.94
N ALA A 200 -7.30 -15.42 17.06
CA ALA A 200 -8.04 -16.67 17.09
C ALA A 200 -9.30 -16.59 16.19
N ASP A 201 -9.94 -15.42 16.14
CA ASP A 201 -11.03 -15.13 15.22
C ASP A 201 -10.77 -13.90 14.34
N PRO A 202 -10.16 -14.10 13.15
CA PRO A 202 -9.95 -13.03 12.17
C PRO A 202 -11.24 -12.38 11.66
N ARG A 203 -12.35 -13.13 11.65
CA ARG A 203 -13.65 -12.64 11.18
C ARG A 203 -14.19 -11.58 12.13
N GLU A 204 -14.23 -11.87 13.43
CA GLU A 204 -14.65 -10.92 14.46
C GLU A 204 -13.83 -9.62 14.40
N ILE A 205 -12.51 -9.74 14.25
CA ILE A 205 -11.64 -8.56 14.12
C ILE A 205 -11.99 -7.73 12.90
N CYS A 206 -12.22 -8.35 11.73
CA CYS A 206 -12.64 -7.64 10.53
C CYS A 206 -14.00 -6.94 10.71
N GLU A 207 -14.98 -7.61 11.30
CA GLU A 207 -16.30 -7.01 11.60
C GLU A 207 -16.17 -5.77 12.48
N ARG A 208 -15.38 -5.86 13.56
CA ARG A 208 -15.14 -4.74 14.48
C ARG A 208 -14.44 -3.56 13.80
N ILE A 209 -13.48 -3.83 12.92
CA ILE A 209 -12.80 -2.78 12.14
C ILE A 209 -13.80 -2.12 11.19
N LEU A 210 -14.51 -2.91 10.39
CA LEU A 210 -15.49 -2.40 9.41
C LEU A 210 -16.64 -1.61 10.05
N GLY A 211 -16.97 -1.90 11.30
CA GLY A 211 -17.96 -1.14 12.06
C GLY A 211 -17.47 0.23 12.56
N GLN A 212 -16.18 0.57 12.41
CA GLN A 212 -15.58 1.80 12.91
C GLN A 212 -15.04 2.74 11.80
N ILE A 213 -15.03 2.27 10.56
CA ILE A 213 -14.53 3.04 9.39
C ILE A 213 -15.62 3.36 8.38
#